data_82bd3f8f12cd6ba39853cc18ab00f625
#
_entry.id   82bd3f8f12cd6ba39853cc18ab00f625
#
_cell.length_a   1.000
_cell.length_b   1.000
_cell.length_c   1.000
_cell.angle_alpha   90.00
_cell.angle_beta   90.00
_cell.angle_gamma   90.00
#
_symmetry.space_group_name_H-M   'P 1'
#
loop_
_entity.id
_entity.type
_entity.pdbx_description
1 polymer ?
#
loop_
_entity_poly.entity_id
_entity_poly.type
_entity_poly.pdbx_seq_one_letter_code
_entity_poly.pdbx_strand_id
1 'polypeptide(L)'
;MKSIFLFAITMIIAITSISQTASTTGSKPKSIKEAATANTSDKSLYIDIHDLEPGKVTFADVLAAHQKDLATQSKYDVNFIKFWVDEKMGKVYCLSSAKDPQSITKTHGEAHGLLPSEIFKVTEGQEAKLNNGGQFFIDVHNLGAGNVTAAAVADAHKKDLMTQKKYGVNFINYWVDEKAGTIFCLSQAPDSNAVIHTHKDAHGLLPNYVLEVKQGQ
;
A
#
# COMPACT_ATOMS: atom_id res chain seq x y z
N MET A 1 23.32 -52.97 23.47
CA MET A 1 24.62 -52.89 24.13
C MET A 1 25.56 -52.04 23.31
N LYS A 2 26.11 -50.99 23.87
CA LYS A 2 27.18 -50.03 23.54
C LYS A 2 26.64 -48.63 23.63
N SER A 3 26.62 -48.02 24.77
CA SER A 3 27.60 -47.24 25.57
C SER A 3 28.06 -45.97 24.85
N ILE A 4 27.50 -44.93 25.28
CA ILE A 4 27.76 -43.58 25.73
C ILE A 4 29.23 -43.18 25.80
N PHE A 5 29.58 -42.00 25.25
CA PHE A 5 30.61 -41.13 25.84
C PHE A 5 30.23 -39.67 25.70
N LEU A 6 30.07 -39.09 26.87
CA LEU A 6 29.84 -37.69 27.14
C LEU A 6 31.19 -36.99 27.30
N PHE A 7 31.48 -35.93 26.56
CA PHE A 7 32.63 -35.04 26.82
C PHE A 7 32.16 -33.67 27.18
N ALA A 8 32.28 -33.35 28.44
CA ALA A 8 32.15 -31.98 28.96
C ALA A 8 33.52 -31.31 28.86
N ILE A 9 33.60 -30.19 28.17
CA ILE A 9 34.75 -29.29 28.18
C ILE A 9 34.38 -28.03 28.94
N THR A 10 34.95 -27.91 30.15
CA THR A 10 34.88 -26.74 31.01
C THR A 10 35.98 -25.76 30.58
N MET A 11 35.62 -24.59 30.07
CA MET A 11 36.55 -23.51 29.75
C MET A 11 36.56 -22.48 30.86
N ILE A 12 37.66 -22.41 31.61
CA ILE A 12 37.92 -21.40 32.65
C ILE A 12 38.44 -20.16 31.97
N ILE A 13 37.75 -19.04 32.09
CA ILE A 13 38.22 -17.72 31.63
C ILE A 13 38.73 -16.96 32.85
N ALA A 14 40.04 -16.72 32.88
CA ALA A 14 40.70 -15.87 33.86
C ALA A 14 40.43 -14.40 33.58
N ILE A 15 39.94 -13.68 34.59
CA ILE A 15 39.70 -12.23 34.53
C ILE A 15 40.95 -11.54 35.06
N THR A 16 41.70 -10.85 34.23
CA THR A 16 42.75 -9.91 34.64
C THR A 16 42.23 -8.49 34.70
N SER A 17 42.16 -7.97 35.91
CA SER A 17 41.81 -6.54 36.14
C SER A 17 43.03 -5.69 35.87
N ILE A 18 42.91 -4.72 34.95
CA ILE A 18 43.89 -3.65 34.77
C ILE A 18 43.23 -2.33 35.22
N SER A 19 43.76 -1.81 36.34
CA SER A 19 43.43 -0.48 36.83
C SER A 19 44.28 0.55 36.05
N GLN A 20 43.62 1.52 35.39
CA GLN A 20 44.31 2.71 34.89
C GLN A 20 43.64 3.97 35.41
N THR A 21 44.49 4.77 35.98
CA THR A 21 44.23 6.06 36.65
C THR A 21 43.77 7.14 35.68
N ALA A 22 42.84 7.96 36.14
CA ALA A 22 42.32 9.14 35.45
C ALA A 22 43.36 10.22 35.23
N SER A 23 43.34 10.83 34.03
CA SER A 23 43.88 12.17 33.81
C SER A 23 42.78 13.00 33.14
N THR A 24 42.35 14.01 33.88
CA THR A 24 41.35 15.00 33.47
C THR A 24 42.00 16.06 32.59
N THR A 25 41.62 16.15 31.31
CA THR A 25 41.70 17.41 30.56
C THR A 25 40.38 17.64 29.89
N GLY A 26 39.73 18.74 30.30
CA GLY A 26 38.45 19.14 29.76
C GLY A 26 38.48 19.54 28.33
N SER A 27 37.69 18.92 27.49
CA SER A 27 37.25 19.49 26.24
C SER A 27 35.71 19.33 26.15
N LYS A 28 35.09 20.51 26.02
CA LYS A 28 33.65 20.71 25.87
C LYS A 28 33.12 19.87 24.71
N PRO A 29 32.03 19.09 24.85
CA PRO A 29 31.49 18.36 23.74
C PRO A 29 30.88 19.34 22.75
N LYS A 30 31.43 19.35 21.53
CA LYS A 30 30.87 20.02 20.35
C LYS A 30 29.60 19.24 19.99
N SER A 31 28.42 19.87 20.18
CA SER A 31 27.16 19.31 19.77
C SER A 31 27.18 19.08 18.25
N ILE A 32 27.32 17.86 17.86
CA ILE A 32 27.02 17.43 16.49
C ILE A 32 25.51 17.48 16.38
N LYS A 33 24.96 18.57 15.86
CA LYS A 33 23.64 18.56 15.25
C LYS A 33 23.75 17.65 14.04
N GLU A 34 23.45 16.41 14.22
CA GLU A 34 23.15 15.49 13.15
C GLU A 34 21.89 16.02 12.47
N ALA A 35 22.10 16.77 11.40
CA ALA A 35 21.04 17.13 10.49
C ALA A 35 20.56 15.83 9.83
N ALA A 36 19.57 15.20 10.43
CA ALA A 36 18.71 14.29 9.72
C ALA A 36 18.03 15.13 8.63
N THR A 37 18.67 15.26 7.47
CA THR A 37 17.99 15.58 6.23
C THR A 37 17.10 14.39 5.95
N ALA A 38 15.87 14.45 6.48
CA ALA A 38 14.77 13.67 5.94
C ALA A 38 14.70 14.07 4.47
N ASN A 39 15.18 13.20 3.62
CA ASN A 39 14.94 13.25 2.19
C ASN A 39 13.45 12.86 2.04
N THR A 40 12.54 13.80 2.32
CA THR A 40 11.14 13.67 1.96
C THR A 40 11.17 13.65 0.44
N SER A 41 11.02 12.45 -0.13
CA SER A 41 10.86 12.34 -1.58
C SER A 41 9.69 13.26 -1.95
N ASP A 42 9.92 14.17 -2.89
CA ASP A 42 8.94 15.17 -3.37
C ASP A 42 7.80 14.49 -4.16
N LYS A 43 7.59 13.19 -3.89
CA LYS A 43 6.62 12.30 -4.53
C LYS A 43 5.35 12.18 -3.70
N SER A 44 4.24 12.11 -4.40
CA SER A 44 2.92 11.81 -3.85
C SER A 44 2.46 10.44 -4.33
N LEU A 45 1.51 9.84 -3.62
CA LEU A 45 0.83 8.64 -4.07
C LEU A 45 -0.27 8.99 -5.06
N TYR A 46 -0.43 8.11 -6.05
CA TYR A 46 -1.47 8.21 -7.07
C TYR A 46 -2.10 6.85 -7.29
N ILE A 47 -3.42 6.85 -7.54
CA ILE A 47 -4.13 5.76 -8.17
C ILE A 47 -4.50 6.21 -9.56
N ASP A 48 -4.03 5.51 -10.57
CA ASP A 48 -4.47 5.69 -11.95
C ASP A 48 -5.37 4.53 -12.40
N ILE A 49 -6.33 4.86 -13.26
CA ILE A 49 -7.36 3.93 -13.72
C ILE A 49 -7.27 3.78 -15.22
N HIS A 50 -7.31 2.54 -15.70
CA HIS A 50 -7.51 2.23 -17.09
C HIS A 50 -8.88 1.59 -17.29
N ASP A 51 -9.68 2.17 -18.18
CA ASP A 51 -10.95 1.63 -18.64
C ASP A 51 -10.72 0.94 -19.99
N LEU A 52 -10.67 -0.38 -19.94
CA LEU A 52 -10.44 -1.24 -21.09
C LEU A 52 -11.74 -1.94 -21.51
N GLU A 53 -11.74 -2.62 -22.65
CA GLU A 53 -12.92 -3.34 -23.11
C GLU A 53 -13.24 -4.50 -22.15
N PRO A 54 -14.48 -4.57 -21.58
CA PRO A 54 -14.90 -5.61 -20.67
C PRO A 54 -14.68 -7.02 -21.23
N GLY A 55 -14.04 -7.89 -20.42
CA GLY A 55 -13.75 -9.28 -20.81
C GLY A 55 -12.64 -9.46 -21.85
N LYS A 56 -11.94 -8.39 -22.26
CA LYS A 56 -10.84 -8.45 -23.24
C LYS A 56 -9.45 -8.35 -22.64
N VAL A 57 -9.35 -7.97 -21.38
CA VAL A 57 -8.09 -7.89 -20.64
C VAL A 57 -8.03 -9.00 -19.59
N THR A 58 -6.89 -9.64 -19.49
CA THR A 58 -6.61 -10.65 -18.47
C THR A 58 -5.58 -10.14 -17.46
N PHE A 59 -5.52 -10.78 -16.28
CA PHE A 59 -4.46 -10.52 -15.31
C PHE A 59 -3.06 -10.68 -15.92
N ALA A 60 -2.87 -11.67 -16.80
CA ALA A 60 -1.59 -11.91 -17.45
C ALA A 60 -1.20 -10.75 -18.39
N ASP A 61 -2.16 -10.17 -19.12
CA ASP A 61 -1.92 -9.02 -19.98
C ASP A 61 -1.50 -7.79 -19.17
N VAL A 62 -2.20 -7.54 -18.04
CA VAL A 62 -1.87 -6.43 -17.15
C VAL A 62 -0.51 -6.64 -16.48
N LEU A 63 -0.21 -7.86 -16.03
CA LEU A 63 1.11 -8.19 -15.47
C LEU A 63 2.22 -7.93 -16.50
N ALA A 64 2.03 -8.33 -17.77
CA ALA A 64 2.99 -8.08 -18.83
C ALA A 64 3.18 -6.59 -19.14
N ALA A 65 2.11 -5.79 -19.08
CA ALA A 65 2.18 -4.33 -19.21
C ALA A 65 2.93 -3.71 -18.01
N HIS A 66 2.60 -4.12 -16.79
CA HIS A 66 3.25 -3.66 -15.57
C HIS A 66 4.77 -3.94 -15.56
N GLN A 67 5.22 -5.09 -16.08
CA GLN A 67 6.66 -5.37 -16.21
C GLN A 67 7.37 -4.35 -17.12
N LYS A 68 6.70 -3.87 -18.17
CA LYS A 68 7.24 -2.80 -19.04
C LYS A 68 7.27 -1.45 -18.30
N ASP A 69 6.25 -1.17 -17.48
CA ASP A 69 6.24 0.01 -16.62
C ASP A 69 7.41 -0.01 -15.64
N LEU A 70 7.65 -1.12 -14.96
CA LEU A 70 8.79 -1.29 -14.05
C LEU A 70 10.13 -1.09 -14.75
N ALA A 71 10.25 -1.51 -16.01
CA ALA A 71 11.45 -1.30 -16.80
C ALA A 71 11.66 0.17 -17.24
N THR A 72 10.56 0.94 -17.33
CA THR A 72 10.56 2.33 -17.86
C THR A 72 10.49 3.39 -16.77
N GLN A 73 9.94 3.05 -15.59
CA GLN A 73 9.58 3.97 -14.50
C GLN A 73 10.70 4.89 -14.03
N SER A 74 11.94 4.40 -13.98
CA SER A 74 13.10 5.17 -13.52
C SER A 74 13.39 6.40 -14.39
N LYS A 75 13.05 6.35 -15.68
CA LYS A 75 13.25 7.44 -16.64
C LYS A 75 12.40 8.67 -16.30
N TYR A 76 11.24 8.46 -15.71
CA TYR A 76 10.28 9.50 -15.35
C TYR A 76 10.14 9.71 -13.84
N ASP A 77 11.03 9.09 -13.07
CA ASP A 77 11.01 9.14 -11.60
C ASP A 77 9.66 8.72 -11.00
N VAL A 78 9.07 7.65 -11.57
CA VAL A 78 7.89 6.97 -11.06
C VAL A 78 8.31 5.72 -10.31
N ASN A 79 7.52 5.27 -9.32
CA ASN A 79 7.65 3.98 -8.68
C ASN A 79 6.26 3.32 -8.62
N PHE A 80 6.03 2.34 -9.48
CA PHE A 80 4.81 1.51 -9.44
C PHE A 80 4.92 0.52 -8.30
N ILE A 81 3.84 0.39 -7.51
CA ILE A 81 3.82 -0.35 -6.25
C ILE A 81 2.98 -1.62 -6.39
N LYS A 82 1.74 -1.48 -6.84
CA LYS A 82 0.77 -2.58 -6.99
C LYS A 82 -0.21 -2.25 -8.10
N PHE A 83 -0.90 -3.27 -8.60
CA PHE A 83 -2.04 -3.09 -9.47
C PHE A 83 -3.17 -4.07 -9.13
N TRP A 84 -4.38 -3.72 -9.51
CA TRP A 84 -5.58 -4.54 -9.37
C TRP A 84 -6.35 -4.55 -10.68
N VAL A 85 -6.85 -5.71 -11.09
CA VAL A 85 -7.60 -5.85 -12.34
C VAL A 85 -8.91 -6.59 -12.11
N ASP A 86 -10.01 -5.99 -12.57
CA ASP A 86 -11.28 -6.66 -12.82
C ASP A 86 -11.35 -7.03 -14.30
N GLU A 87 -11.14 -8.30 -14.61
CA GLU A 87 -11.17 -8.81 -15.99
C GLU A 87 -12.56 -8.72 -16.62
N LYS A 88 -13.63 -8.84 -15.80
CA LYS A 88 -15.01 -8.82 -16.27
C LYS A 88 -15.42 -7.43 -16.72
N MET A 89 -15.05 -6.42 -15.94
CA MET A 89 -15.38 -5.03 -16.24
C MET A 89 -14.31 -4.31 -17.06
N GLY A 90 -13.14 -4.95 -17.27
CA GLY A 90 -12.02 -4.33 -17.97
C GLY A 90 -11.39 -3.15 -17.24
N LYS A 91 -11.50 -3.12 -15.91
CA LYS A 91 -10.92 -2.04 -15.10
C LYS A 91 -9.60 -2.43 -14.48
N VAL A 92 -8.61 -1.55 -14.62
CA VAL A 92 -7.30 -1.70 -13.98
C VAL A 92 -7.02 -0.48 -13.11
N TYR A 93 -6.55 -0.71 -11.89
CA TYR A 93 -6.12 0.30 -10.93
C TYR A 93 -4.65 0.09 -10.67
N CYS A 94 -3.83 1.14 -10.82
CA CYS A 94 -2.41 1.09 -10.51
C CYS A 94 -2.10 2.07 -9.36
N LEU A 95 -1.42 1.58 -8.33
CA LEU A 95 -0.89 2.41 -7.26
C LEU A 95 0.57 2.72 -7.55
N SER A 96 0.90 4.00 -7.57
CA SER A 96 2.26 4.47 -7.82
C SER A 96 2.63 5.67 -6.95
N SER A 97 3.93 5.95 -6.84
CA SER A 97 4.43 7.21 -6.33
C SER A 97 5.18 7.96 -7.43
N ALA A 98 4.86 9.24 -7.59
CA ALA A 98 5.44 10.10 -8.61
C ALA A 98 5.47 11.56 -8.14
N LYS A 99 6.25 12.40 -8.83
CA LYS A 99 6.27 13.84 -8.61
C LYS A 99 4.96 14.49 -9.08
N ASP A 100 4.44 14.05 -10.19
CA ASP A 100 3.23 14.57 -10.82
C ASP A 100 2.52 13.48 -11.67
N PRO A 101 1.23 13.67 -12.02
CA PRO A 101 0.48 12.70 -12.83
C PRO A 101 1.02 12.58 -14.28
N GLN A 102 1.68 13.62 -14.82
CA GLN A 102 2.25 13.59 -16.16
C GLN A 102 3.40 12.58 -16.26
N SER A 103 4.17 12.40 -15.20
CA SER A 103 5.22 11.38 -15.12
C SER A 103 4.67 9.97 -15.26
N ILE A 104 3.52 9.67 -14.65
CA ILE A 104 2.79 8.39 -14.76
C ILE A 104 2.34 8.19 -16.22
N THR A 105 1.63 9.18 -16.77
CA THR A 105 1.14 9.13 -18.17
C THR A 105 2.29 8.89 -19.17
N LYS A 106 3.45 9.56 -18.98
CA LYS A 106 4.62 9.37 -19.84
C LYS A 106 5.20 7.97 -19.73
N THR A 107 5.24 7.42 -18.50
CA THR A 107 5.75 6.07 -18.29
C THR A 107 4.89 5.05 -19.02
N HIS A 108 3.57 5.05 -18.82
CA HIS A 108 2.64 4.16 -19.51
C HIS A 108 2.69 4.34 -21.04
N GLY A 109 2.75 5.61 -21.51
CA GLY A 109 2.84 5.91 -22.93
C GLY A 109 4.08 5.31 -23.62
N GLU A 110 5.25 5.38 -22.98
CA GLU A 110 6.48 4.79 -23.49
C GLU A 110 6.54 3.27 -23.29
N ALA A 111 6.06 2.77 -22.15
CA ALA A 111 6.16 1.37 -21.78
C ALA A 111 5.29 0.46 -22.68
N HIS A 112 4.04 0.84 -22.89
CA HIS A 112 3.05 -0.02 -23.60
C HIS A 112 1.97 0.74 -24.37
N GLY A 113 1.91 2.08 -24.26
CA GLY A 113 1.00 2.92 -25.04
C GLY A 113 -0.44 3.01 -24.50
N LEU A 114 -0.83 2.25 -23.46
CA LEU A 114 -2.15 2.34 -22.84
C LEU A 114 -2.12 3.46 -21.79
N LEU A 115 -2.81 4.55 -22.07
CA LEU A 115 -2.88 5.69 -21.17
C LEU A 115 -4.01 5.51 -20.16
N PRO A 116 -3.83 5.97 -18.90
CA PRO A 116 -4.92 5.98 -17.92
C PRO A 116 -6.03 6.93 -18.32
N SER A 117 -7.28 6.55 -18.04
CA SER A 117 -8.47 7.39 -18.21
C SER A 117 -8.55 8.46 -17.12
N GLU A 118 -8.13 8.14 -15.90
CA GLU A 118 -8.14 9.02 -14.74
C GLU A 118 -6.89 8.79 -13.87
N ILE A 119 -6.43 9.86 -13.19
CA ILE A 119 -5.33 9.80 -12.21
C ILE A 119 -5.74 10.61 -10.98
N PHE A 120 -5.78 9.96 -9.83
CA PHE A 120 -6.14 10.53 -8.54
C PHE A 120 -4.89 10.70 -7.67
N LYS A 121 -4.67 11.91 -7.13
CA LYS A 121 -3.66 12.13 -6.10
C LYS A 121 -4.26 11.75 -4.76
N VAL A 122 -3.70 10.73 -4.11
CA VAL A 122 -4.31 10.14 -2.92
C VAL A 122 -3.44 10.25 -1.67
N THR A 123 -4.10 10.26 -0.51
CA THR A 123 -3.49 9.95 0.79
C THR A 123 -3.88 8.53 1.18
N GLU A 124 -2.96 7.80 1.79
CA GLU A 124 -3.11 6.41 2.17
C GLU A 124 -3.51 6.26 3.63
N GLY A 125 -4.41 5.32 3.90
CA GLY A 125 -4.73 4.89 5.26
C GLY A 125 -3.73 3.88 5.84
N GLN A 126 -4.09 3.28 6.96
CA GLN A 126 -3.25 2.26 7.60
C GLN A 126 -3.49 0.89 6.96
N GLU A 127 -2.44 0.29 6.40
CA GLU A 127 -2.51 -1.05 5.82
C GLU A 127 -2.66 -2.13 6.89
N ALA A 128 -3.65 -3.02 6.71
CA ALA A 128 -3.84 -4.20 7.53
C ALA A 128 -3.17 -5.43 6.89
N LYS A 129 -2.95 -6.46 7.71
CA LYS A 129 -2.42 -7.74 7.23
C LYS A 129 -3.45 -8.47 6.38
N LEU A 130 -2.95 -9.14 5.34
CA LEU A 130 -3.76 -10.04 4.53
C LEU A 130 -4.15 -11.29 5.33
N ASN A 131 -5.38 -11.75 5.14
CA ASN A 131 -5.80 -13.07 5.60
C ASN A 131 -5.32 -14.14 4.62
N ASN A 132 -5.11 -15.37 5.10
CA ASN A 132 -4.82 -16.51 4.23
C ASN A 132 -6.08 -16.86 3.42
N GLY A 133 -6.02 -16.60 2.11
CA GLY A 133 -7.15 -16.79 1.20
C GLY A 133 -8.14 -15.62 1.28
N GLY A 134 -9.14 -15.65 0.39
CA GLY A 134 -10.14 -14.61 0.22
C GLY A 134 -9.95 -13.89 -1.11
N GLN A 135 -11.06 -13.47 -1.68
CA GLN A 135 -11.08 -12.68 -2.92
C GLN A 135 -10.84 -11.21 -2.56
N PHE A 136 -10.10 -10.51 -3.43
CA PHE A 136 -9.90 -9.08 -3.27
C PHE A 136 -11.05 -8.30 -3.90
N PHE A 137 -11.44 -7.23 -3.23
CA PHE A 137 -12.42 -6.28 -3.72
C PHE A 137 -11.87 -4.87 -3.59
N ILE A 138 -12.08 -4.08 -4.64
CA ILE A 138 -11.97 -2.63 -4.57
C ILE A 138 -13.39 -2.07 -4.60
N ASP A 139 -13.72 -1.30 -3.59
CA ASP A 139 -14.92 -0.48 -3.60
C ASP A 139 -14.57 1.01 -3.73
N VAL A 140 -15.44 1.75 -4.39
CA VAL A 140 -15.21 3.16 -4.71
C VAL A 140 -16.41 3.99 -4.27
N HIS A 141 -16.12 5.07 -3.53
CA HIS A 141 -17.09 6.09 -3.16
C HIS A 141 -16.76 7.40 -3.86
N ASN A 142 -17.71 7.93 -4.61
CA ASN A 142 -17.63 9.25 -5.25
C ASN A 142 -18.58 10.19 -4.53
N LEU A 143 -18.05 11.00 -3.62
CA LEU A 143 -18.82 11.94 -2.79
C LEU A 143 -18.89 13.35 -3.39
N GLY A 144 -18.11 13.58 -4.44
CA GLY A 144 -17.96 14.87 -5.09
C GLY A 144 -16.90 15.76 -4.42
N ALA A 145 -16.34 16.64 -5.21
CA ALA A 145 -15.22 17.50 -4.84
C ALA A 145 -15.49 18.30 -3.55
N GLY A 146 -14.56 18.21 -2.60
CA GLY A 146 -14.62 18.94 -1.33
C GLY A 146 -15.60 18.37 -0.29
N ASN A 147 -16.26 17.24 -0.57
CA ASN A 147 -17.22 16.64 0.37
C ASN A 147 -16.61 15.55 1.28
N VAL A 148 -15.31 15.29 1.17
CA VAL A 148 -14.62 14.30 1.99
C VAL A 148 -13.28 14.83 2.47
N THR A 149 -12.88 14.41 3.68
CA THR A 149 -11.53 14.62 4.20
C THR A 149 -10.93 13.28 4.63
N ALA A 150 -9.61 13.16 4.59
CA ALA A 150 -8.91 11.96 5.05
C ALA A 150 -9.24 11.62 6.52
N ALA A 151 -9.45 12.64 7.36
CA ALA A 151 -9.86 12.44 8.76
C ALA A 151 -11.26 11.82 8.87
N ALA A 152 -12.23 12.28 8.08
CA ALA A 152 -13.59 11.72 8.07
C ALA A 152 -13.59 10.26 7.57
N VAL A 153 -12.77 9.95 6.55
CA VAL A 153 -12.61 8.57 6.05
C VAL A 153 -11.95 7.69 7.10
N ALA A 154 -10.93 8.16 7.79
CA ALA A 154 -10.29 7.41 8.87
C ALA A 154 -11.29 7.05 10.00
N ASP A 155 -12.21 7.98 10.34
CA ASP A 155 -13.24 7.71 11.35
C ASP A 155 -14.33 6.76 10.85
N ALA A 156 -14.71 6.82 9.58
CA ALA A 156 -15.61 5.83 8.97
C ALA A 156 -14.95 4.44 8.93
N HIS A 157 -13.70 4.36 8.51
CA HIS A 157 -12.93 3.11 8.45
C HIS A 157 -12.81 2.42 9.83
N LYS A 158 -12.64 3.18 10.92
CA LYS A 158 -12.67 2.59 12.28
C LYS A 158 -13.98 1.85 12.57
N LYS A 159 -15.12 2.36 12.08
CA LYS A 159 -16.42 1.69 12.23
C LYS A 159 -16.51 0.45 11.36
N ASP A 160 -15.94 0.50 10.15
CA ASP A 160 -15.82 -0.68 9.30
C ASP A 160 -15.03 -1.79 9.98
N LEU A 161 -13.86 -1.47 10.57
CA LEU A 161 -13.04 -2.44 11.31
C LEU A 161 -13.78 -3.07 12.50
N MET A 162 -14.68 -2.35 13.17
CA MET A 162 -15.51 -2.90 14.25
C MET A 162 -16.61 -3.82 13.72
N THR A 163 -17.08 -3.61 12.49
CA THR A 163 -18.22 -4.30 11.88
C THR A 163 -17.81 -5.47 10.98
N GLN A 164 -16.63 -5.38 10.33
CA GLN A 164 -16.16 -6.27 9.26
C GLN A 164 -16.24 -7.76 9.59
N LYS A 165 -15.94 -8.13 10.85
CA LYS A 165 -15.96 -9.53 11.29
C LYS A 165 -17.34 -10.19 11.15
N LYS A 166 -18.42 -9.42 11.31
CA LYS A 166 -19.81 -9.90 11.18
C LYS A 166 -20.09 -10.47 9.79
N TYR A 167 -19.43 -9.91 8.76
CA TYR A 167 -19.64 -10.28 7.36
C TYR A 167 -18.44 -11.03 6.75
N GLY A 168 -17.44 -11.38 7.54
CA GLY A 168 -16.24 -12.07 7.05
C GLY A 168 -15.36 -11.20 6.16
N VAL A 169 -15.47 -9.89 6.28
CA VAL A 169 -14.65 -8.91 5.55
C VAL A 169 -13.35 -8.64 6.33
N ASN A 170 -12.28 -8.37 5.61
CA ASN A 170 -11.02 -7.85 6.11
C ASN A 170 -10.63 -6.64 5.27
N PHE A 171 -10.90 -5.44 5.76
CA PHE A 171 -10.43 -4.23 5.11
C PHE A 171 -8.92 -4.13 5.24
N ILE A 172 -8.23 -3.96 4.11
CA ILE A 172 -6.76 -3.99 4.03
C ILE A 172 -6.21 -2.59 4.03
N ASN A 173 -6.74 -1.72 3.17
CA ASN A 173 -6.27 -0.34 3.02
C ASN A 173 -7.35 0.53 2.39
N TYR A 174 -7.15 1.85 2.44
CA TYR A 174 -7.96 2.81 1.71
C TYR A 174 -7.09 4.00 1.27
N TRP A 175 -7.54 4.66 0.20
CA TRP A 175 -6.90 5.85 -0.37
C TRP A 175 -7.95 6.92 -0.61
N VAL A 176 -7.58 8.17 -0.35
CA VAL A 176 -8.51 9.32 -0.43
C VAL A 176 -7.94 10.40 -1.31
N ASP A 177 -8.68 10.80 -2.34
CA ASP A 177 -8.49 12.07 -3.03
C ASP A 177 -9.51 13.07 -2.49
N GLU A 178 -9.10 13.94 -1.55
CA GLU A 178 -9.98 14.95 -0.97
C GLU A 178 -10.45 15.98 -2.01
N LYS A 179 -9.59 16.29 -3.01
CA LYS A 179 -9.91 17.26 -4.04
C LYS A 179 -11.00 16.76 -4.99
N ALA A 180 -10.89 15.50 -5.43
CA ALA A 180 -11.92 14.87 -6.26
C ALA A 180 -13.13 14.42 -5.44
N GLY A 181 -12.96 14.18 -4.15
CA GLY A 181 -13.99 13.61 -3.27
C GLY A 181 -14.18 12.11 -3.53
N THR A 182 -13.10 11.41 -3.87
CA THR A 182 -13.11 9.99 -4.21
C THR A 182 -12.34 9.18 -3.18
N ILE A 183 -12.91 8.03 -2.78
CA ILE A 183 -12.31 7.08 -1.85
C ILE A 183 -12.23 5.72 -2.56
N PHE A 184 -11.10 5.07 -2.42
CA PHE A 184 -10.85 3.70 -2.85
C PHE A 184 -10.58 2.85 -1.61
N CYS A 185 -11.32 1.77 -1.40
CA CYS A 185 -11.07 0.82 -0.32
C CYS A 185 -10.71 -0.54 -0.88
N LEU A 186 -9.68 -1.18 -0.32
CA LEU A 186 -9.26 -2.53 -0.64
C LEU A 186 -9.65 -3.46 0.50
N SER A 187 -10.32 -4.54 0.17
CA SER A 187 -10.72 -5.56 1.15
C SER A 187 -10.54 -6.98 0.61
N GLN A 188 -10.49 -7.95 1.54
CA GLN A 188 -10.74 -9.35 1.27
C GLN A 188 -12.13 -9.70 1.82
N ALA A 189 -12.97 -10.34 1.01
CA ALA A 189 -14.34 -10.67 1.39
C ALA A 189 -14.80 -11.98 0.72
N PRO A 190 -15.88 -12.62 1.24
CA PRO A 190 -16.52 -13.75 0.55
C PRO A 190 -17.19 -13.34 -0.77
N ASP A 191 -17.76 -12.14 -0.83
CA ASP A 191 -18.40 -11.56 -2.01
C ASP A 191 -18.59 -10.04 -1.85
N SER A 192 -19.02 -9.37 -2.91
CA SER A 192 -19.25 -7.91 -2.92
C SER A 192 -20.38 -7.48 -1.97
N ASN A 193 -21.39 -8.31 -1.73
CA ASN A 193 -22.49 -7.98 -0.81
C ASN A 193 -21.99 -7.89 0.64
N ALA A 194 -21.03 -8.72 1.03
CA ALA A 194 -20.41 -8.66 2.36
C ALA A 194 -19.76 -7.30 2.60
N VAL A 195 -19.06 -6.74 1.59
CA VAL A 195 -18.47 -5.38 1.66
C VAL A 195 -19.58 -4.33 1.82
N ILE A 196 -20.60 -4.36 0.96
CA ILE A 196 -21.72 -3.43 0.99
C ILE A 196 -22.45 -3.47 2.34
N HIS A 197 -22.73 -4.67 2.88
CA HIS A 197 -23.39 -4.83 4.17
C HIS A 197 -22.53 -4.31 5.32
N THR A 198 -21.20 -4.46 5.24
CA THR A 198 -20.31 -3.94 6.27
C THR A 198 -20.40 -2.40 6.31
N HIS A 199 -20.25 -1.72 5.20
CA HIS A 199 -20.39 -0.25 5.12
C HIS A 199 -21.78 0.22 5.57
N LYS A 200 -22.83 -0.47 5.14
CA LYS A 200 -24.20 -0.14 5.54
C LYS A 200 -24.38 -0.14 7.04
N ASP A 201 -23.93 -1.21 7.71
CA ASP A 201 -24.09 -1.36 9.16
C ASP A 201 -23.11 -0.49 9.95
N ALA A 202 -21.91 -0.23 9.41
CA ALA A 202 -20.87 0.55 10.08
C ALA A 202 -21.20 2.03 10.15
N HIS A 203 -21.59 2.63 9.02
CA HIS A 203 -21.76 4.09 8.91
C HIS A 203 -22.83 4.52 7.89
N GLY A 204 -23.40 3.60 7.14
CA GLY A 204 -24.49 3.88 6.20
C GLY A 204 -24.09 4.47 4.85
N LEU A 205 -22.81 4.81 4.64
CA LEU A 205 -22.31 5.30 3.37
C LEU A 205 -21.99 4.12 2.44
N LEU A 206 -22.80 3.94 1.39
CA LEU A 206 -22.62 2.86 0.44
C LEU A 206 -21.65 3.25 -0.67
N PRO A 207 -20.83 2.30 -1.16
CA PRO A 207 -19.98 2.54 -2.32
C PRO A 207 -20.82 2.69 -3.60
N ASN A 208 -20.31 3.45 -4.57
CA ASN A 208 -20.91 3.57 -5.89
C ASN A 208 -20.83 2.22 -6.64
N TYR A 209 -19.74 1.49 -6.45
CA TYR A 209 -19.55 0.14 -6.97
C TYR A 209 -18.50 -0.63 -6.17
N VAL A 210 -18.57 -1.97 -6.26
CA VAL A 210 -17.63 -2.91 -5.67
C VAL A 210 -17.19 -3.88 -6.76
N LEU A 211 -15.90 -3.97 -6.99
CA LEU A 211 -15.29 -4.80 -8.05
C LEU A 211 -14.49 -5.93 -7.44
N GLU A 212 -14.70 -7.15 -7.92
CA GLU A 212 -13.83 -8.28 -7.62
C GLU A 212 -12.55 -8.17 -8.45
N VAL A 213 -11.40 -8.13 -7.80
CA VAL A 213 -10.12 -7.86 -8.47
C VAL A 213 -9.06 -8.92 -8.18
N LYS A 214 -8.12 -9.07 -9.11
CA LYS A 214 -6.86 -9.80 -8.89
C LYS A 214 -5.76 -8.78 -8.64
N GLN A 215 -4.93 -9.03 -7.62
CA GLN A 215 -3.81 -8.14 -7.25
C GLN A 215 -2.49 -8.66 -7.79
N GLY A 216 -1.65 -7.74 -8.32
CA GLY A 216 -0.27 -7.97 -8.71
C GLY A 216 0.67 -6.84 -8.28
N GLN A 217 2.00 -7.09 -8.44
CA GLN A 217 3.06 -6.12 -8.23
C GLN A 217 4.32 -6.50 -9.02
#